data_5362726a56544ab83d0afbcc26ab63d6
#
_entry.id   5362726a56544ab83d0afbcc26ab63d6
#
_cell.length_a   1.000
_cell.length_b   1.000
_cell.length_c   1.000
_cell.angle_alpha   90.00
_cell.angle_beta   90.00
_cell.angle_gamma   90.00
#
_symmetry.space_group_name_H-M   'P 1'
#
loop_
_entity.id
_entity.type
_entity.pdbx_description
1 polymer ?
#
loop_
_entity_poly.entity_id
_entity_poly.type
_entity_poly.pdbx_seq_one_letter_code
_entity_poly.pdbx_strand_id
1 'polypeptide(L)'
;SDVYKRQGLASSSRVIIRGSRSVSGNNQPLYVMDGVPILCVSSEQTSTAIGGAADAGNRDAGDNISNLNPDDIESLSVLKGASASALYGGQAANGVILIKTKKGKAGVRNIHFSSSLTVDQAISLPKFQNEFGRLEGAETCWGDRASLPVYDPVGDFFRTGITAINSLIFTAGNSHVQNYFSYANTTARGIVPKNNLSKHNFNLRESSSFFDDRLILEGQVNLILQTIKGKPTVGGFYMNPLQGLYTFPRGMDMAPYKENFEVYNEKRNMNVQNWYTTITDFEQNPYWLVNRTENEDKRARVLALASASFKVTDWLTLQGRGNIDYVNDKYQQEIYASTSPGIAGENGRYIYYTCQTTLLYGDLMAKLNKSWDDFSLNAAIGTSITDTRTSALRLDSKTASLYYPNVFTIANINMSSSAYIEESDDARRQMQSFFAMAQLGYKESLYLDVTARNDWSSTLAFTERKSRGFFYPSVGLSWLSLIHI
;
A
#
# COMPACT_ATOMS: atom_id res chain seq x y z
N SER A 1 -2.63 -0.27 19.06
CA SER A 1 -1.97 -0.39 17.73
C SER A 1 -1.86 0.99 17.13
N ASP A 2 -0.69 1.31 16.61
CA ASP A 2 -0.43 2.60 16.01
C ASP A 2 -0.55 2.49 14.50
N VAL A 3 -1.21 3.48 13.88
CA VAL A 3 -1.33 3.60 12.43
C VAL A 3 -0.63 4.89 12.01
N TYR A 4 0.45 4.75 11.26
CA TYR A 4 1.18 5.88 10.69
C TYR A 4 0.77 6.05 9.23
N LYS A 5 0.18 7.21 8.90
CA LYS A 5 -0.08 7.60 7.52
C LYS A 5 0.98 8.60 7.06
N ARG A 6 1.54 8.38 5.88
CA ARG A 6 2.32 9.40 5.20
C ARG A 6 1.37 10.41 4.56
N GLN A 7 1.79 11.68 4.53
CA GLN A 7 0.98 12.74 3.91
C GLN A 7 1.06 12.60 2.38
N GLY A 8 -0.08 12.54 1.73
CA GLY A 8 -0.20 12.42 0.28
C GLY A 8 -1.31 11.44 -0.14
N LEU A 9 -1.80 11.58 -1.36
CA LEU A 9 -2.82 10.69 -1.92
C LEU A 9 -2.24 9.28 -2.08
N ALA A 10 -3.00 8.28 -1.64
CA ALA A 10 -2.64 6.86 -1.67
C ALA A 10 -1.24 6.55 -1.10
N SER A 11 -0.83 7.28 -0.07
CA SER A 11 0.39 6.98 0.67
C SER A 11 0.22 5.70 1.49
N SER A 12 1.34 5.00 1.72
CA SER A 12 1.36 3.78 2.52
C SER A 12 0.96 4.07 3.97
N SER A 13 0.19 3.17 4.55
CA SER A 13 -0.10 3.12 5.97
C SER A 13 0.75 2.04 6.62
N ARG A 14 1.37 2.36 7.75
CA ARG A 14 2.11 1.38 8.55
C ARG A 14 1.29 1.06 9.80
N VAL A 15 0.84 -0.18 9.87
CA VAL A 15 0.13 -0.69 11.04
C VAL A 15 1.11 -1.49 11.90
N ILE A 16 1.18 -1.18 13.19
CA ILE A 16 2.02 -1.89 14.16
C ILE A 16 1.14 -2.38 15.30
N ILE A 17 1.25 -3.68 15.62
CA ILE A 17 0.52 -4.31 16.73
C ILE A 17 1.51 -4.62 17.85
N ARG A 18 1.33 -4.00 19.04
CA ARG A 18 2.18 -4.19 20.23
C ARG A 18 3.66 -3.83 20.03
N GLY A 19 3.94 -2.76 19.26
CA GLY A 19 5.29 -2.23 19.06
C GLY A 19 6.09 -2.94 17.96
N SER A 20 7.22 -2.33 17.56
CA SER A 20 8.16 -2.89 16.59
C SER A 20 9.00 -3.98 17.24
N ARG A 21 9.08 -5.15 16.63
CA ARG A 21 9.83 -6.32 17.11
C ARG A 21 11.16 -6.52 16.40
N SER A 22 11.30 -5.98 15.21
CA SER A 22 12.50 -6.08 14.40
C SER A 22 12.98 -4.70 13.97
N VAL A 23 14.28 -4.50 14.01
CA VAL A 23 14.93 -3.27 13.52
C VAL A 23 15.03 -3.29 12.00
N SER A 24 15.31 -4.43 11.41
CA SER A 24 15.57 -4.60 9.96
C SER A 24 14.45 -5.35 9.21
N GLY A 25 13.56 -6.04 9.93
CA GLY A 25 12.50 -6.84 9.34
C GLY A 25 11.17 -6.11 9.22
N ASN A 26 10.23 -6.72 8.48
CA ASN A 26 8.86 -6.23 8.39
C ASN A 26 8.15 -6.38 9.75
N ASN A 27 7.61 -5.28 10.27
CA ASN A 27 6.83 -5.24 11.52
C ASN A 27 5.31 -5.16 11.28
N GLN A 28 4.86 -5.22 10.04
CA GLN A 28 3.44 -5.15 9.71
C GLN A 28 2.74 -6.49 9.97
N PRO A 29 1.46 -6.48 10.36
CA PRO A 29 0.67 -7.70 10.52
C PRO A 29 0.38 -8.36 9.16
N LEU A 30 0.07 -9.65 9.20
CA LEU A 30 -0.51 -10.36 8.08
C LEU A 30 -1.97 -9.93 7.89
N TYR A 31 -2.38 -9.68 6.66
CA TYR A 31 -3.78 -9.45 6.31
C TYR A 31 -4.38 -10.72 5.73
N VAL A 32 -5.56 -11.06 6.24
CA VAL A 32 -6.31 -12.25 5.84
C VAL A 32 -7.73 -11.81 5.48
N MET A 33 -8.14 -12.04 4.24
CA MET A 33 -9.47 -11.70 3.74
C MET A 33 -10.28 -12.97 3.52
N ASP A 34 -11.45 -13.06 4.16
CA ASP A 34 -12.35 -14.24 4.13
C ASP A 34 -11.62 -15.58 4.40
N GLY A 35 -10.61 -15.51 5.28
CA GLY A 35 -9.83 -16.66 5.74
C GLY A 35 -8.61 -17.01 4.90
N VAL A 36 -8.29 -16.27 3.84
CA VAL A 36 -7.09 -16.47 3.01
C VAL A 36 -6.13 -15.29 3.09
N PRO A 37 -4.80 -15.51 3.10
CA PRO A 37 -3.80 -14.44 3.08
C PRO A 37 -3.88 -13.63 1.79
N ILE A 38 -3.64 -12.32 1.90
CA ILE A 38 -3.54 -11.40 0.75
C ILE A 38 -2.24 -10.60 0.81
N LEU A 39 -1.81 -10.09 -0.35
CA LEU A 39 -0.65 -9.20 -0.45
C LEU A 39 -0.94 -7.88 0.29
N CYS A 40 -0.05 -7.49 1.21
CA CYS A 40 -0.20 -6.27 2.02
C CYS A 40 0.83 -5.19 1.73
N VAL A 41 2.02 -5.57 1.26
CA VAL A 41 3.13 -4.64 1.00
C VAL A 41 3.24 -4.39 -0.49
N SER A 42 3.46 -3.15 -0.88
CA SER A 42 3.76 -2.80 -2.27
C SER A 42 5.21 -3.13 -2.63
N SER A 43 5.47 -3.18 -3.93
CA SER A 43 6.76 -3.53 -4.50
C SER A 43 7.90 -2.59 -4.12
N GLU A 44 7.60 -1.35 -3.76
CA GLU A 44 8.62 -0.35 -3.45
C GLU A 44 8.18 0.53 -2.27
N GLN A 45 9.08 0.72 -1.31
CA GLN A 45 8.90 1.53 -0.12
C GLN A 45 10.07 2.49 0.04
N THR A 46 9.83 3.59 0.75
CA THR A 46 10.89 4.56 1.04
C THR A 46 12.00 3.93 1.88
N SER A 47 13.23 4.03 1.41
CA SER A 47 14.41 3.44 2.05
C SER A 47 15.09 4.36 3.05
N THR A 48 14.97 5.69 2.88
CA THR A 48 15.64 6.68 3.73
C THR A 48 14.69 7.81 4.17
N ALA A 49 14.98 8.45 5.30
CA ALA A 49 14.21 9.61 5.77
C ALA A 49 14.55 10.89 5.00
N ILE A 50 15.75 10.98 4.45
CA ILE A 50 16.28 12.20 3.80
C ILE A 50 15.89 12.22 2.31
N GLY A 51 15.77 11.07 1.68
CA GLY A 51 15.71 10.91 0.23
C GLY A 51 17.10 10.82 -0.37
N GLY A 52 17.25 10.07 -1.45
CA GLY A 52 18.53 9.91 -2.14
C GLY A 52 18.51 10.58 -3.51
N ALA A 53 19.58 11.30 -3.88
CA ALA A 53 19.74 11.80 -5.25
C ALA A 53 19.79 10.64 -6.24
N ALA A 54 20.41 9.52 -5.84
CA ALA A 54 20.49 8.32 -6.66
C ALA A 54 19.12 7.77 -7.09
N ASP A 55 18.10 7.92 -6.23
CA ASP A 55 16.74 7.41 -6.47
C ASP A 55 15.76 8.52 -6.92
N ALA A 56 16.27 9.69 -7.30
CA ALA A 56 15.45 10.88 -7.58
C ALA A 56 14.51 11.27 -6.42
N GLY A 57 14.97 11.06 -5.18
CA GLY A 57 14.21 11.21 -3.96
C GLY A 57 13.56 9.91 -3.51
N ASN A 58 12.76 9.99 -2.43
CA ASN A 58 12.05 8.84 -1.89
C ASN A 58 10.71 8.64 -2.61
N ARG A 59 10.47 7.43 -3.10
CA ARG A 59 9.18 7.01 -3.60
C ARG A 59 8.42 6.20 -2.52
N ASP A 60 7.15 6.50 -2.36
CA ASP A 60 6.19 5.69 -1.61
C ASP A 60 5.16 5.12 -2.60
N ALA A 61 5.28 3.85 -2.95
CA ALA A 61 4.37 3.19 -3.89
C ALA A 61 2.98 2.85 -3.28
N GLY A 62 2.72 3.34 -2.06
CA GLY A 62 1.50 3.03 -1.33
C GLY A 62 1.50 1.64 -0.70
N ASP A 63 0.35 1.18 -0.26
CA ASP A 63 0.13 -0.19 0.22
C ASP A 63 -1.00 -0.88 -0.56
N ASN A 64 -1.10 -2.20 -0.41
CA ASN A 64 -2.12 -2.99 -1.08
C ASN A 64 -3.46 -3.02 -0.31
N ILE A 65 -3.49 -2.58 0.95
CA ILE A 65 -4.70 -2.58 1.78
C ILE A 65 -5.57 -1.38 1.48
N SER A 66 -4.97 -0.21 1.27
CA SER A 66 -5.69 1.02 0.88
C SER A 66 -6.38 0.91 -0.49
N ASN A 67 -6.08 -0.14 -1.26
CA ASN A 67 -6.78 -0.40 -2.50
C ASN A 67 -8.17 -0.99 -2.29
N LEU A 68 -8.43 -1.70 -1.20
CA LEU A 68 -9.74 -2.28 -0.92
C LEU A 68 -10.80 -1.18 -0.73
N ASN A 69 -12.03 -1.47 -1.14
CA ASN A 69 -13.16 -0.58 -0.89
C ASN A 69 -13.67 -0.80 0.56
N PRO A 70 -13.64 0.21 1.44
CA PRO A 70 -14.14 0.07 2.81
C PRO A 70 -15.62 -0.34 2.88
N ASP A 71 -16.43 0.07 1.90
CA ASP A 71 -17.86 -0.25 1.85
C ASP A 71 -18.13 -1.75 1.64
N ASP A 72 -17.15 -2.52 1.15
CA ASP A 72 -17.26 -3.97 0.99
C ASP A 72 -16.92 -4.74 2.28
N ILE A 73 -16.40 -4.07 3.30
CA ILE A 73 -15.99 -4.71 4.55
C ILE A 73 -17.20 -4.84 5.49
N GLU A 74 -17.43 -6.05 5.98
CA GLU A 74 -18.44 -6.35 7.00
C GLU A 74 -17.86 -6.15 8.39
N SER A 75 -16.65 -6.68 8.65
CA SER A 75 -16.00 -6.57 9.95
C SER A 75 -14.48 -6.70 9.86
N LEU A 76 -13.79 -6.12 10.84
CA LEU A 76 -12.36 -6.25 11.07
C LEU A 76 -12.10 -6.84 12.45
N SER A 77 -11.24 -7.84 12.50
CA SER A 77 -10.80 -8.45 13.77
C SER A 77 -9.28 -8.54 13.81
N VAL A 78 -8.70 -8.35 15.00
CA VAL A 78 -7.24 -8.36 15.16
C VAL A 78 -6.84 -9.54 16.05
N LEU A 79 -6.10 -10.50 15.49
CA LEU A 79 -5.48 -11.58 16.24
C LEU A 79 -4.08 -11.15 16.68
N LYS A 80 -3.78 -11.36 17.97
CA LYS A 80 -2.53 -10.93 18.59
C LYS A 80 -1.81 -12.12 19.23
N GLY A 81 -0.46 -12.05 19.23
CA GLY A 81 0.36 -13.02 19.98
C GLY A 81 0.43 -14.41 19.35
N ALA A 82 0.65 -15.41 20.20
CA ALA A 82 0.92 -16.79 19.81
C ALA A 82 -0.21 -17.45 19.02
N SER A 83 -1.46 -17.14 19.33
CA SER A 83 -2.63 -17.67 18.63
C SER A 83 -2.66 -17.27 17.13
N ALA A 84 -2.18 -16.09 16.79
CA ALA A 84 -2.05 -15.67 15.41
C ALA A 84 -1.03 -16.53 14.65
N SER A 85 0.15 -16.78 15.26
CA SER A 85 1.21 -17.60 14.65
C SER A 85 0.82 -19.08 14.59
N ALA A 86 0.04 -19.57 15.53
CA ALA A 86 -0.46 -20.94 15.49
C ALA A 86 -1.44 -21.19 14.33
N LEU A 87 -2.24 -20.18 13.97
CA LEU A 87 -3.19 -20.27 12.86
C LEU A 87 -2.54 -20.01 11.49
N TYR A 88 -1.67 -18.99 11.39
CA TYR A 88 -1.15 -18.48 10.12
C TYR A 88 0.38 -18.60 9.99
N GLY A 89 1.04 -19.28 10.93
CA GLY A 89 2.49 -19.55 10.89
C GLY A 89 3.36 -18.33 11.15
N GLY A 90 4.63 -18.42 10.74
CA GLY A 90 5.63 -17.38 10.96
C GLY A 90 5.32 -16.04 10.32
N GLN A 91 4.50 -16.02 9.26
CA GLN A 91 4.05 -14.76 8.62
C GLN A 91 3.17 -13.92 9.56
N ALA A 92 2.52 -14.55 10.53
CA ALA A 92 1.66 -13.91 11.52
C ALA A 92 2.40 -13.49 12.80
N ALA A 93 3.73 -13.55 12.84
CA ALA A 93 4.52 -13.20 14.03
C ALA A 93 4.22 -11.79 14.57
N ASN A 94 3.85 -10.85 13.70
CA ASN A 94 3.47 -9.48 14.05
C ASN A 94 1.96 -9.30 14.29
N GLY A 95 1.19 -10.40 14.36
CA GLY A 95 -0.26 -10.41 14.45
C GLY A 95 -0.94 -10.55 13.09
N VAL A 96 -2.26 -10.66 13.11
CA VAL A 96 -3.11 -10.83 11.93
C VAL A 96 -4.28 -9.87 11.99
N ILE A 97 -4.59 -9.24 10.88
CA ILE A 97 -5.84 -8.49 10.69
C ILE A 97 -6.74 -9.34 9.79
N LEU A 98 -7.84 -9.79 10.37
CA LEU A 98 -8.88 -10.54 9.67
C LEU A 98 -9.87 -9.55 9.08
N ILE A 99 -10.08 -9.63 7.79
CA ILE A 99 -11.05 -8.84 7.03
C ILE A 99 -12.16 -9.79 6.59
N LYS A 100 -13.39 -9.51 7.03
CA LYS A 100 -14.57 -10.21 6.54
C LYS A 100 -15.31 -9.30 5.58
N THR A 101 -15.58 -9.76 4.36
CA THR A 101 -16.29 -8.98 3.35
C THR A 101 -17.79 -9.25 3.38
N LYS A 102 -18.57 -8.29 2.91
CA LYS A 102 -20.03 -8.40 2.79
C LYS A 102 -20.41 -9.49 1.79
N LYS A 103 -21.54 -10.13 2.06
CA LYS A 103 -22.13 -11.20 1.24
C LYS A 103 -23.55 -10.83 0.81
N GLY A 104 -24.07 -11.51 -0.19
CA GLY A 104 -25.49 -11.59 -0.47
C GLY A 104 -26.27 -12.16 0.74
N LYS A 105 -27.53 -11.85 0.85
CA LYS A 105 -28.42 -12.38 1.91
C LYS A 105 -29.67 -12.97 1.30
N ALA A 106 -30.09 -14.13 1.80
CA ALA A 106 -31.35 -14.75 1.39
C ALA A 106 -32.55 -13.84 1.64
N GLY A 107 -33.49 -13.78 0.69
CA GLY A 107 -34.72 -12.96 0.80
C GLY A 107 -34.51 -11.46 0.65
N VAL A 108 -33.26 -11.00 0.43
CA VAL A 108 -32.94 -9.58 0.29
C VAL A 108 -32.74 -9.25 -1.19
N ARG A 109 -33.33 -8.13 -1.63
CA ARG A 109 -32.99 -7.45 -2.88
C ARG A 109 -32.81 -5.98 -2.54
N ASN A 110 -31.60 -5.49 -2.62
CA ASN A 110 -31.26 -4.12 -2.22
C ASN A 110 -30.25 -3.50 -3.18
N ILE A 111 -30.47 -2.22 -3.46
CA ILE A 111 -29.50 -1.35 -4.12
C ILE A 111 -29.15 -0.26 -3.11
N HIS A 112 -27.88 -0.13 -2.80
CA HIS A 112 -27.37 0.91 -1.92
C HIS A 112 -26.38 1.78 -2.67
N PHE A 113 -26.64 3.08 -2.65
CA PHE A 113 -25.70 4.08 -3.16
C PHE A 113 -25.18 4.91 -2.00
N SER A 114 -23.87 5.08 -1.94
CA SER A 114 -23.21 5.99 -1.02
C SER A 114 -22.30 6.97 -1.77
N SER A 115 -22.25 8.21 -1.27
CA SER A 115 -21.36 9.25 -1.79
C SER A 115 -20.74 9.99 -0.61
N SER A 116 -19.42 10.12 -0.63
CA SER A 116 -18.66 10.84 0.39
C SER A 116 -17.79 11.90 -0.27
N LEU A 117 -17.80 13.10 0.28
CA LEU A 117 -16.94 14.21 -0.13
C LEU A 117 -16.10 14.65 1.05
N THR A 118 -14.78 14.63 0.88
CA THR A 118 -13.81 15.12 1.88
C THR A 118 -13.07 16.32 1.30
N VAL A 119 -12.92 17.35 2.13
CA VAL A 119 -12.17 18.57 1.79
C VAL A 119 -10.99 18.68 2.75
N ASP A 120 -9.78 18.80 2.20
CA ASP A 120 -8.53 18.85 2.94
C ASP A 120 -7.86 20.22 2.74
N GLN A 121 -7.34 20.79 3.83
CA GLN A 121 -6.58 22.04 3.81
C GLN A 121 -5.32 21.91 4.67
N ALA A 122 -4.23 22.55 4.24
CA ALA A 122 -3.03 22.68 5.04
C ALA A 122 -3.24 23.77 6.11
N ILE A 123 -3.34 23.37 7.38
CA ILE A 123 -3.61 24.29 8.51
C ILE A 123 -2.43 24.44 9.46
N SER A 124 -1.51 23.48 9.51
CA SER A 124 -0.35 23.52 10.39
C SER A 124 0.91 23.76 9.57
N LEU A 125 1.17 25.01 9.25
CA LEU A 125 2.32 25.46 8.49
C LEU A 125 3.41 26.03 9.42
N PRO A 126 4.71 25.91 9.08
CA PRO A 126 5.78 26.57 9.83
C PRO A 126 5.59 28.07 9.86
N LYS A 127 5.88 28.66 11.02
CA LYS A 127 5.94 30.13 11.17
C LYS A 127 7.36 30.59 10.89
N PHE A 128 7.49 31.55 10.01
CA PHE A 128 8.78 32.12 9.63
C PHE A 128 8.95 33.52 10.24
N GLN A 129 10.21 33.92 10.42
CA GLN A 129 10.55 35.29 10.80
C GLN A 129 10.30 36.24 9.59
N ASN A 130 9.98 37.51 9.86
CA ASN A 130 9.80 38.55 8.85
C ASN A 130 10.52 39.88 9.25
N GLU A 131 11.55 39.79 10.11
CA GLU A 131 12.31 40.94 10.59
C GLU A 131 13.65 41.10 9.85
N PHE A 132 14.23 40.00 9.35
CA PHE A 132 15.53 40.02 8.69
C PHE A 132 15.36 39.60 7.22
N GLY A 133 15.87 40.46 6.34
CA GLY A 133 15.85 40.22 4.90
C GLY A 133 17.08 39.45 4.40
N ARG A 134 17.16 39.35 3.09
CA ARG A 134 18.33 38.78 2.39
C ARG A 134 19.31 39.88 2.06
N LEU A 135 20.59 39.70 2.33
CA LEU A 135 21.64 40.54 1.77
C LEU A 135 21.78 40.23 0.26
N GLU A 136 22.14 41.25 -0.52
CA GLU A 136 22.39 41.11 -1.94
C GLU A 136 23.49 40.05 -2.18
N GLY A 137 23.19 39.06 -3.03
CA GLY A 137 24.08 37.94 -3.32
C GLY A 137 24.14 36.82 -2.25
N ALA A 138 23.48 36.97 -1.08
CA ALA A 138 23.45 35.92 -0.07
C ALA A 138 22.36 34.89 -0.37
N GLU A 139 22.59 33.64 0.05
CA GLU A 139 21.59 32.54 -0.02
C GLU A 139 20.69 32.46 1.20
N THR A 140 21.00 33.20 2.28
CA THR A 140 20.27 33.16 3.55
C THR A 140 19.48 34.44 3.82
N CYS A 141 18.49 34.36 4.70
CA CYS A 141 17.62 35.48 5.11
C CYS A 141 18.07 36.12 6.43
N TRP A 142 19.36 36.14 6.72
CA TRP A 142 19.92 36.71 7.98
C TRP A 142 20.76 37.97 7.70
N GLY A 143 20.23 38.84 6.86
CA GLY A 143 20.80 40.15 6.59
C GLY A 143 20.38 41.20 7.62
N ASP A 144 20.29 42.48 7.18
CA ASP A 144 19.89 43.57 8.05
C ASP A 144 18.43 43.45 8.48
N ARG A 145 18.16 43.94 9.71
CA ARG A 145 16.80 44.10 10.22
C ARG A 145 16.10 45.23 9.48
N ALA A 146 15.00 44.91 8.84
CA ALA A 146 14.24 45.88 8.07
C ALA A 146 12.72 45.61 8.17
N SER A 147 11.91 46.61 7.90
CA SER A 147 10.49 46.38 7.65
C SER A 147 10.30 45.77 6.27
N LEU A 148 9.99 44.49 6.22
CA LEU A 148 9.86 43.71 4.98
C LEU A 148 8.39 43.58 4.56
N PRO A 149 8.10 43.54 3.27
CA PRO A 149 6.82 43.02 2.78
C PRO A 149 6.57 41.62 3.31
N VAL A 150 5.35 41.34 3.71
CA VAL A 150 4.97 40.02 4.22
C VAL A 150 4.30 39.24 3.11
N TYR A 151 4.95 38.16 2.66
CA TYR A 151 4.43 37.19 1.72
C TYR A 151 4.31 35.84 2.41
N ASP A 152 3.33 35.01 1.99
CA ASP A 152 3.17 33.64 2.48
C ASP A 152 3.36 32.62 1.34
N PRO A 153 4.61 32.41 0.87
CA PRO A 153 4.87 31.49 -0.22
C PRO A 153 4.51 30.03 0.09
N VAL A 154 4.49 29.67 1.38
CA VAL A 154 4.14 28.32 1.82
C VAL A 154 2.62 28.12 1.78
N GLY A 155 1.85 29.08 2.32
CA GLY A 155 0.38 29.04 2.24
C GLY A 155 -0.13 29.10 0.81
N ASP A 156 0.47 29.96 -0.03
CA ASP A 156 0.11 30.15 -1.44
C ASP A 156 0.46 28.95 -2.36
N PHE A 157 1.35 28.06 -1.91
CA PHE A 157 1.71 26.86 -2.64
C PHE A 157 0.65 25.79 -2.55
N PHE A 158 0.07 25.59 -1.36
CA PHE A 158 -0.92 24.57 -1.15
C PHE A 158 -2.28 24.96 -1.74
N ARG A 159 -3.00 23.97 -2.22
CA ARG A 159 -4.37 24.15 -2.68
C ARG A 159 -5.34 23.35 -1.79
N THR A 160 -6.62 23.65 -1.89
CA THR A 160 -7.66 22.81 -1.28
C THR A 160 -7.67 21.44 -1.96
N GLY A 161 -7.46 20.39 -1.18
CA GLY A 161 -7.62 19.00 -1.58
C GLY A 161 -9.11 18.62 -1.56
N ILE A 162 -9.52 17.75 -2.47
CA ILE A 162 -10.89 17.25 -2.56
C ILE A 162 -10.82 15.77 -2.88
N THR A 163 -11.50 14.94 -2.09
CA THR A 163 -11.68 13.51 -2.34
C THR A 163 -13.15 13.19 -2.43
N ALA A 164 -13.58 12.65 -3.57
CA ALA A 164 -14.93 12.14 -3.77
C ALA A 164 -14.89 10.61 -3.91
N ILE A 165 -15.70 9.92 -3.12
CA ILE A 165 -15.89 8.46 -3.18
C ILE A 165 -17.38 8.22 -3.45
N ASN A 166 -17.66 7.51 -4.54
CA ASN A 166 -19.00 7.09 -4.90
C ASN A 166 -19.04 5.57 -4.97
N SER A 167 -19.97 4.95 -4.29
CA SER A 167 -20.11 3.49 -4.21
C SER A 167 -21.54 3.06 -4.51
N LEU A 168 -21.68 2.06 -5.37
CA LEU A 168 -22.95 1.41 -5.70
C LEU A 168 -22.84 -0.06 -5.34
N ILE A 169 -23.76 -0.53 -4.50
CA ILE A 169 -23.81 -1.91 -4.02
C ILE A 169 -25.16 -2.50 -4.44
N PHE A 170 -25.11 -3.68 -5.05
CA PHE A 170 -26.28 -4.49 -5.37
C PHE A 170 -26.18 -5.81 -4.60
N THR A 171 -27.24 -6.13 -3.86
CA THR A 171 -27.36 -7.39 -3.12
C THR A 171 -28.66 -8.06 -3.49
N ALA A 172 -28.58 -9.33 -3.90
CA ALA A 172 -29.77 -10.13 -4.18
C ALA A 172 -29.53 -11.58 -3.77
N GLY A 173 -30.57 -12.26 -3.31
CA GLY A 173 -30.43 -13.68 -3.00
C GLY A 173 -31.74 -14.36 -2.66
N ASN A 174 -31.74 -15.68 -2.80
CA ASN A 174 -32.72 -16.60 -2.31
C ASN A 174 -32.06 -17.62 -1.35
N SER A 175 -32.77 -18.66 -0.95
CA SER A 175 -32.24 -19.71 -0.07
C SER A 175 -31.01 -20.45 -0.66
N HIS A 176 -30.88 -20.51 -1.99
CA HIS A 176 -29.85 -21.32 -2.66
C HIS A 176 -28.75 -20.49 -3.29
N VAL A 177 -29.04 -19.28 -3.77
CA VAL A 177 -28.08 -18.42 -4.46
C VAL A 177 -28.11 -17.02 -3.86
N GLN A 178 -26.96 -16.50 -3.53
CA GLN A 178 -26.79 -15.17 -2.94
C GLN A 178 -25.69 -14.42 -3.71
N ASN A 179 -26.03 -13.25 -4.20
CA ASN A 179 -25.16 -12.41 -5.01
C ASN A 179 -24.88 -11.09 -4.30
N TYR A 180 -23.65 -10.66 -4.36
CA TYR A 180 -23.19 -9.34 -3.96
C TYR A 180 -22.35 -8.76 -5.09
N PHE A 181 -22.69 -7.56 -5.53
CA PHE A 181 -21.89 -6.79 -6.47
C PHE A 181 -21.68 -5.41 -5.92
N SER A 182 -20.46 -4.89 -6.03
CA SER A 182 -20.19 -3.48 -5.75
C SER A 182 -19.28 -2.86 -6.81
N TYR A 183 -19.50 -1.58 -7.03
CA TYR A 183 -18.61 -0.72 -7.78
C TYR A 183 -18.35 0.55 -6.98
N ALA A 184 -17.08 0.90 -6.79
CA ALA A 184 -16.68 2.16 -6.16
C ALA A 184 -15.71 2.93 -7.05
N ASN A 185 -15.96 4.22 -7.18
CA ASN A 185 -15.03 5.18 -7.81
C ASN A 185 -14.50 6.14 -6.75
N THR A 186 -13.19 6.31 -6.71
CA THR A 186 -12.53 7.34 -5.91
C THR A 186 -11.79 8.28 -6.84
N THR A 187 -12.15 9.56 -6.80
CA THR A 187 -11.42 10.62 -7.48
C THR A 187 -10.93 11.62 -6.44
N ALA A 188 -9.63 11.89 -6.44
CA ALA A 188 -9.06 12.82 -5.49
C ALA A 188 -8.06 13.79 -6.14
N ARG A 189 -8.07 15.01 -5.62
CA ARG A 189 -7.10 16.06 -5.87
C ARG A 189 -6.43 16.41 -4.56
N GLY A 190 -5.11 16.19 -4.45
CA GLY A 190 -4.35 16.45 -3.23
C GLY A 190 -4.12 17.94 -2.96
N ILE A 191 -3.64 18.25 -1.75
CA ILE A 191 -3.28 19.63 -1.35
C ILE A 191 -2.02 20.14 -2.08
N VAL A 192 -1.14 19.25 -2.52
CA VAL A 192 0.02 19.63 -3.36
C VAL A 192 -0.44 19.76 -4.81
N PRO A 193 -0.01 20.81 -5.53
CA PRO A 193 -0.37 20.99 -6.93
C PRO A 193 -0.02 19.75 -7.79
N LYS A 194 -0.81 19.47 -8.84
CA LYS A 194 -0.66 18.34 -9.76
C LYS A 194 -0.89 16.95 -9.17
N ASN A 195 -0.95 16.78 -7.85
CA ASN A 195 -1.21 15.47 -7.24
C ASN A 195 -2.69 15.07 -7.38
N ASN A 196 -2.96 14.00 -8.13
CA ASN A 196 -4.31 13.50 -8.42
C ASN A 196 -4.34 11.97 -8.32
N LEU A 197 -5.50 11.44 -7.92
CA LEU A 197 -5.79 10.01 -7.82
C LEU A 197 -7.11 9.69 -8.54
N SER A 198 -7.10 8.62 -9.31
CA SER A 198 -8.31 7.95 -9.82
C SER A 198 -8.22 6.48 -9.46
N LYS A 199 -9.27 5.93 -8.85
CA LYS A 199 -9.35 4.52 -8.46
C LYS A 199 -10.74 3.97 -8.74
N HIS A 200 -10.79 2.76 -9.31
CA HIS A 200 -12.00 2.00 -9.57
C HIS A 200 -11.89 0.64 -8.90
N ASN A 201 -12.89 0.27 -8.13
CA ASN A 201 -13.02 -1.03 -7.49
C ASN A 201 -14.28 -1.70 -8.01
N PHE A 202 -14.16 -2.94 -8.49
CA PHE A 202 -15.27 -3.80 -8.85
C PHE A 202 -15.18 -5.06 -7.99
N ASN A 203 -16.25 -5.43 -7.31
CA ASN A 203 -16.31 -6.64 -6.52
C ASN A 203 -17.58 -7.42 -6.87
N LEU A 204 -17.39 -8.69 -7.20
CA LEU A 204 -18.46 -9.65 -7.43
C LEU A 204 -18.25 -10.83 -6.49
N ARG A 205 -19.27 -11.19 -5.75
CA ARG A 205 -19.30 -12.39 -4.91
C ARG A 205 -20.60 -13.14 -5.09
N GLU A 206 -20.49 -14.44 -5.25
CA GLU A 206 -21.60 -15.37 -5.29
C GLU A 206 -21.39 -16.48 -4.26
N SER A 207 -22.45 -16.89 -3.61
CA SER A 207 -22.53 -18.06 -2.75
C SER A 207 -23.72 -18.89 -3.17
N SER A 208 -23.49 -20.16 -3.46
CA SER A 208 -24.52 -21.10 -3.90
C SER A 208 -24.53 -22.33 -3.00
N SER A 209 -25.72 -22.77 -2.58
CA SER A 209 -25.90 -23.96 -1.77
C SER A 209 -26.65 -25.06 -2.57
N PHE A 210 -26.21 -26.31 -2.36
CA PHE A 210 -26.72 -27.49 -3.03
C PHE A 210 -26.94 -28.64 -2.02
N PHE A 211 -27.78 -29.60 -2.38
CA PHE A 211 -28.04 -30.80 -1.58
C PHE A 211 -28.50 -30.48 -0.15
N ASP A 212 -29.54 -29.66 -0.02
CA ASP A 212 -30.09 -29.21 1.27
C ASP A 212 -29.00 -28.60 2.16
N ASP A 213 -28.27 -27.63 1.61
CA ASP A 213 -27.15 -26.89 2.24
C ASP A 213 -25.95 -27.75 2.70
N ARG A 214 -25.83 -28.98 2.15
CA ARG A 214 -24.64 -29.81 2.41
C ARG A 214 -23.41 -29.34 1.64
N LEU A 215 -23.58 -28.83 0.43
CA LEU A 215 -22.48 -28.26 -0.34
C LEU A 215 -22.69 -26.76 -0.53
N ILE A 216 -21.74 -25.97 -0.05
CA ILE A 216 -21.70 -24.53 -0.23
C ILE A 216 -20.48 -24.20 -1.10
N LEU A 217 -20.73 -23.55 -2.24
CA LEU A 217 -19.69 -23.01 -3.11
C LEU A 217 -19.71 -21.48 -3.01
N GLU A 218 -18.56 -20.90 -2.81
CA GLU A 218 -18.42 -19.42 -2.83
C GLU A 218 -17.31 -19.03 -3.82
N GLY A 219 -17.59 -18.00 -4.62
CA GLY A 219 -16.65 -17.36 -5.51
C GLY A 219 -16.65 -15.85 -5.29
N GLN A 220 -15.50 -15.23 -5.35
CA GLN A 220 -15.34 -13.78 -5.26
C GLN A 220 -14.23 -13.32 -6.20
N VAL A 221 -14.48 -12.22 -6.91
CA VAL A 221 -13.49 -11.53 -7.73
C VAL A 221 -13.53 -10.04 -7.39
N ASN A 222 -12.38 -9.50 -7.08
CA ASN A 222 -12.18 -8.06 -6.85
C ASN A 222 -11.16 -7.55 -7.86
N LEU A 223 -11.56 -6.56 -8.69
CA LEU A 223 -10.72 -5.88 -9.66
C LEU A 223 -10.50 -4.45 -9.21
N ILE A 224 -9.24 -4.04 -9.14
CA ILE A 224 -8.85 -2.71 -8.71
C ILE A 224 -7.97 -2.09 -9.80
N LEU A 225 -8.36 -0.92 -10.27
CA LEU A 225 -7.59 -0.11 -11.20
C LEU A 225 -7.30 1.23 -10.55
N GLN A 226 -6.04 1.61 -10.42
CA GLN A 226 -5.63 2.85 -9.77
C GLN A 226 -4.59 3.57 -10.62
N THR A 227 -4.74 4.89 -10.71
CA THR A 227 -3.76 5.79 -11.31
C THR A 227 -3.52 6.97 -10.37
N ILE A 228 -2.26 7.25 -10.06
CA ILE A 228 -1.83 8.41 -9.28
C ILE A 228 -0.88 9.21 -10.15
N LYS A 229 -1.09 10.52 -10.23
CA LYS A 229 -0.21 11.46 -10.95
C LYS A 229 0.32 12.51 -10.00
N GLY A 230 1.54 12.98 -10.26
CA GLY A 230 2.16 14.07 -9.53
C GLY A 230 2.27 13.80 -8.03
N LYS A 231 2.57 12.55 -7.63
CA LYS A 231 2.79 12.20 -6.24
C LYS A 231 4.05 12.90 -5.75
N PRO A 232 3.97 13.75 -4.68
CA PRO A 232 5.13 14.45 -4.19
C PRO A 232 6.16 13.46 -3.62
N THR A 233 7.43 13.75 -3.89
CA THR A 233 8.53 13.02 -3.28
C THR A 233 8.54 13.26 -1.77
N VAL A 234 8.69 12.21 -0.99
CA VAL A 234 8.79 12.26 0.46
C VAL A 234 10.25 12.32 0.91
N GLY A 235 10.51 12.94 2.06
CA GLY A 235 11.87 13.14 2.59
C GLY A 235 12.23 14.61 2.74
N GLY A 236 13.41 14.88 3.29
CA GLY A 236 13.84 16.24 3.66
C GLY A 236 14.45 17.06 2.54
N PHE A 237 14.92 16.42 1.45
CA PHE A 237 15.76 17.07 0.45
C PHE A 237 15.37 16.71 -0.99
N TYR A 238 16.18 17.21 -1.91
CA TYR A 238 16.19 16.93 -3.35
C TYR A 238 14.88 17.32 -4.03
N MET A 239 14.07 16.39 -4.43
CA MET A 239 12.84 16.58 -5.20
C MET A 239 11.64 17.05 -4.36
N ASN A 240 11.84 17.35 -3.07
CA ASN A 240 10.77 17.83 -2.20
C ASN A 240 10.54 19.34 -2.43
N PRO A 241 9.37 19.77 -2.94
CA PRO A 241 9.12 21.18 -3.20
C PRO A 241 9.10 22.06 -1.93
N LEU A 242 8.90 21.46 -0.74
CA LEU A 242 8.91 22.19 0.53
C LEU A 242 10.27 22.77 0.86
N GLN A 243 11.37 22.18 0.39
CA GLN A 243 12.70 22.70 0.61
C GLN A 243 12.83 24.11 0.05
N GLY A 244 12.58 24.32 -1.24
CA GLY A 244 12.64 25.64 -1.86
C GLY A 244 11.62 26.63 -1.29
N LEU A 245 10.46 26.15 -0.81
CA LEU A 245 9.49 27.02 -0.12
C LEU A 245 10.01 27.53 1.23
N TYR A 246 10.68 26.67 2.00
CA TYR A 246 11.13 27.00 3.35
C TYR A 246 12.39 27.86 3.36
N THR A 247 13.26 27.68 2.36
CA THR A 247 14.50 28.45 2.21
C THR A 247 14.29 29.77 1.45
N PHE A 248 13.14 29.97 0.79
CA PHE A 248 12.87 31.17 0.01
C PHE A 248 13.02 32.45 0.84
N PRO A 249 13.76 33.47 0.33
CA PRO A 249 14.09 34.67 1.08
C PRO A 249 12.88 35.46 1.55
N ARG A 250 12.90 35.87 2.81
CA ARG A 250 11.86 36.74 3.38
C ARG A 250 11.90 38.13 2.72
N GLY A 251 10.73 38.71 2.50
CA GLY A 251 10.60 40.01 1.84
C GLY A 251 10.65 39.97 0.33
N MET A 252 10.97 38.80 -0.30
CA MET A 252 10.85 38.57 -1.74
C MET A 252 9.48 38.05 -2.13
N ASP A 253 8.98 38.52 -3.27
CA ASP A 253 7.77 37.99 -3.87
C ASP A 253 8.08 36.73 -4.67
N MET A 254 7.37 35.64 -4.39
CA MET A 254 7.50 34.37 -5.12
C MET A 254 6.66 34.33 -6.41
N ALA A 255 5.71 35.25 -6.59
CA ALA A 255 4.81 35.24 -7.74
C ALA A 255 5.54 35.19 -9.09
N PRO A 256 6.64 35.94 -9.35
CA PRO A 256 7.39 35.82 -10.61
C PRO A 256 7.93 34.43 -10.89
N TYR A 257 8.34 33.68 -9.85
CA TYR A 257 8.87 32.32 -9.97
C TYR A 257 7.77 31.25 -10.03
N LYS A 258 6.56 31.59 -9.61
CA LYS A 258 5.36 30.78 -9.78
C LYS A 258 4.79 30.89 -11.18
N GLU A 259 4.64 32.11 -11.66
CA GLU A 259 4.05 32.39 -12.98
C GLU A 259 5.00 32.00 -14.11
N ASN A 260 6.29 32.32 -13.95
CA ASN A 260 7.35 32.01 -14.90
C ASN A 260 8.36 31.04 -14.25
N PHE A 261 7.90 29.84 -13.85
CA PHE A 261 8.79 28.85 -13.24
C PHE A 261 9.88 28.32 -14.20
N GLU A 262 9.75 28.62 -15.46
CA GLU A 262 10.73 28.32 -16.51
C GLU A 262 10.96 29.54 -17.43
N VAL A 263 12.17 29.63 -17.98
CA VAL A 263 12.59 30.66 -18.95
C VAL A 263 13.33 29.99 -20.11
N TYR A 264 13.18 30.56 -21.30
CA TYR A 264 13.89 30.04 -22.49
C TYR A 264 15.38 30.37 -22.44
N ASN A 265 16.21 29.35 -22.63
CA ASN A 265 17.65 29.48 -22.72
C ASN A 265 18.12 29.27 -24.18
N GLU A 266 18.56 30.33 -24.83
CA GLU A 266 18.97 30.29 -26.21
C GLU A 266 20.14 29.33 -26.47
N LYS A 267 21.13 29.26 -25.56
CA LYS A 267 22.31 28.40 -25.71
C LYS A 267 21.95 26.92 -25.68
N ARG A 268 20.92 26.55 -24.91
CA ARG A 268 20.44 25.17 -24.81
C ARG A 268 19.26 24.87 -25.71
N ASN A 269 18.69 25.90 -26.37
CA ASN A 269 17.50 25.82 -27.20
C ASN A 269 16.33 25.11 -26.51
N MET A 270 16.11 25.43 -25.21
CA MET A 270 15.06 24.82 -24.38
C MET A 270 14.70 25.70 -23.17
N ASN A 271 13.55 25.45 -22.58
CA ASN A 271 13.21 26.07 -21.32
C ASN A 271 14.02 25.45 -20.18
N VAL A 272 14.51 26.31 -19.27
CA VAL A 272 15.27 25.95 -18.08
C VAL A 272 14.58 26.49 -16.84
N GLN A 273 14.89 25.94 -15.69
CA GLN A 273 14.34 26.37 -14.41
C GLN A 273 14.67 27.84 -14.13
N ASN A 274 13.64 28.63 -13.79
CA ASN A 274 13.78 29.99 -13.31
C ASN A 274 13.80 30.00 -11.78
N TRP A 275 14.88 30.48 -11.20
CA TRP A 275 15.02 30.61 -9.75
C TRP A 275 15.90 31.80 -9.37
N TYR A 276 15.78 32.28 -8.15
CA TYR A 276 16.48 33.46 -7.65
C TYR A 276 17.98 33.23 -7.38
N THR A 277 18.41 31.99 -7.33
CA THR A 277 19.80 31.59 -7.06
C THR A 277 20.22 30.43 -7.94
N THR A 278 21.47 29.99 -7.82
CA THR A 278 22.00 28.83 -8.52
C THR A 278 21.23 27.58 -8.11
N ILE A 279 20.85 26.78 -9.12
CA ILE A 279 20.16 25.52 -8.91
C ILE A 279 21.12 24.50 -8.29
N THR A 280 20.75 24.00 -7.12
CA THR A 280 21.46 22.94 -6.40
C THR A 280 20.48 21.84 -5.96
N ASP A 281 20.96 20.81 -5.30
CA ASP A 281 20.11 19.74 -4.74
C ASP A 281 19.16 20.24 -3.65
N PHE A 282 19.46 21.39 -3.06
CA PHE A 282 18.70 22.00 -1.96
C PHE A 282 17.95 23.26 -2.38
N GLU A 283 18.36 23.91 -3.48
CA GLU A 283 17.82 25.17 -3.95
C GLU A 283 17.22 25.00 -5.34
N GLN A 284 15.92 24.70 -5.38
CA GLN A 284 15.17 24.50 -6.61
C GLN A 284 13.81 25.20 -6.50
N ASN A 285 13.33 25.71 -7.62
CA ASN A 285 11.99 26.28 -7.69
C ASN A 285 10.91 25.21 -7.40
N PRO A 286 10.10 25.36 -6.35
CA PRO A 286 9.04 24.40 -6.02
C PRO A 286 8.01 24.22 -7.12
N TYR A 287 7.76 25.26 -7.93
CA TYR A 287 6.82 25.20 -9.05
C TYR A 287 7.44 24.50 -10.27
N TRP A 288 8.77 24.56 -10.46
CA TRP A 288 9.45 23.70 -11.40
C TRP A 288 9.30 22.23 -11.00
N LEU A 289 9.58 21.91 -9.75
CA LEU A 289 9.49 20.54 -9.25
C LEU A 289 8.11 19.92 -9.46
N VAL A 290 7.03 20.64 -9.20
CA VAL A 290 5.68 20.09 -9.42
C VAL A 290 5.21 20.09 -10.87
N ASN A 291 5.85 20.86 -11.77
CA ASN A 291 5.46 20.95 -13.17
C ASN A 291 6.40 20.21 -14.14
N ARG A 292 7.66 19.96 -13.73
CA ARG A 292 8.72 19.40 -14.59
C ARG A 292 9.40 18.17 -13.97
N THR A 293 8.77 17.55 -12.97
CA THR A 293 9.14 16.23 -12.48
C THR A 293 7.89 15.37 -12.42
N GLU A 294 7.33 15.12 -13.60
CA GLU A 294 6.08 14.39 -13.72
C GLU A 294 6.28 12.92 -13.33
N ASN A 295 5.37 12.39 -12.55
CA ASN A 295 5.34 10.97 -12.24
C ASN A 295 3.93 10.40 -12.36
N GLU A 296 3.85 9.15 -12.74
CA GLU A 296 2.62 8.40 -12.85
C GLU A 296 2.81 6.99 -12.29
N ASP A 297 1.98 6.66 -11.28
CA ASP A 297 1.83 5.32 -10.73
C ASP A 297 0.53 4.68 -11.23
N LYS A 298 0.63 3.53 -11.89
CA LYS A 298 -0.53 2.72 -12.30
C LYS A 298 -0.49 1.39 -11.60
N ARG A 299 -1.61 0.98 -11.04
CA ARG A 299 -1.81 -0.35 -10.44
C ARG A 299 -3.05 -1.00 -11.00
N ALA A 300 -2.88 -2.24 -11.45
CA ALA A 300 -3.97 -3.16 -11.71
C ALA A 300 -3.85 -4.35 -10.76
N ARG A 301 -4.90 -4.66 -10.00
CA ARG A 301 -4.94 -5.79 -9.07
C ARG A 301 -6.17 -6.64 -9.32
N VAL A 302 -5.97 -7.94 -9.35
CA VAL A 302 -7.04 -8.94 -9.37
C VAL A 302 -6.88 -9.82 -8.15
N LEU A 303 -7.91 -9.85 -7.32
CA LEU A 303 -8.00 -10.74 -6.18
C LEU A 303 -9.18 -11.67 -6.42
N ALA A 304 -8.94 -12.96 -6.63
CA ALA A 304 -9.98 -13.95 -6.85
C ALA A 304 -9.88 -15.06 -5.80
N LEU A 305 -11.01 -15.37 -5.18
CA LEU A 305 -11.14 -16.39 -4.15
C LEU A 305 -12.24 -17.37 -4.54
N ALA A 306 -11.98 -18.66 -4.33
CA ALA A 306 -12.98 -19.71 -4.43
C ALA A 306 -12.94 -20.57 -3.16
N SER A 307 -14.08 -21.01 -2.68
CA SER A 307 -14.19 -21.97 -1.60
C SER A 307 -15.31 -22.98 -1.82
N ALA A 308 -15.09 -24.18 -1.34
CA ALA A 308 -16.08 -25.24 -1.30
C ALA A 308 -16.12 -25.82 0.12
N SER A 309 -17.31 -25.92 0.69
CA SER A 309 -17.55 -26.52 2.02
C SER A 309 -18.59 -27.62 1.87
N PHE A 310 -18.25 -28.85 2.28
CA PHE A 310 -19.13 -30.01 2.19
C PHE A 310 -19.35 -30.62 3.58
N LYS A 311 -20.59 -30.63 4.04
CA LYS A 311 -21.01 -31.31 5.26
C LYS A 311 -21.14 -32.81 5.01
N VAL A 312 -20.16 -33.57 5.44
CA VAL A 312 -20.14 -35.03 5.34
C VAL A 312 -21.15 -35.64 6.30
N THR A 313 -21.13 -35.13 7.53
CA THR A 313 -22.08 -35.41 8.62
C THR A 313 -22.44 -34.12 9.34
N ASP A 314 -23.34 -34.16 10.31
CA ASP A 314 -23.71 -32.98 11.13
C ASP A 314 -22.53 -32.41 11.93
N TRP A 315 -21.53 -33.24 12.22
CA TRP A 315 -20.36 -32.88 13.02
C TRP A 315 -19.06 -32.78 12.21
N LEU A 316 -19.02 -33.19 10.91
CA LEU A 316 -17.84 -33.18 10.07
C LEU A 316 -18.09 -32.39 8.77
N THR A 317 -17.30 -31.35 8.56
CA THR A 317 -17.29 -30.56 7.34
C THR A 317 -15.89 -30.57 6.71
N LEU A 318 -15.83 -30.89 5.42
CA LEU A 318 -14.61 -30.70 4.61
C LEU A 318 -14.68 -29.35 3.93
N GLN A 319 -13.58 -28.60 3.93
CA GLN A 319 -13.46 -27.31 3.25
C GLN A 319 -12.19 -27.25 2.43
N GLY A 320 -12.31 -26.76 1.19
CA GLY A 320 -11.18 -26.36 0.37
C GLY A 320 -11.31 -24.87 0.00
N ARG A 321 -10.21 -24.14 -0.01
CA ARG A 321 -10.14 -22.75 -0.45
C ARG A 321 -8.96 -22.52 -1.37
N GLY A 322 -9.14 -21.65 -2.34
CA GLY A 322 -8.08 -21.19 -3.22
C GLY A 322 -8.15 -19.67 -3.40
N ASN A 323 -7.02 -19.04 -3.51
CA ASN A 323 -6.91 -17.59 -3.74
C ASN A 323 -5.78 -17.30 -4.72
N ILE A 324 -6.04 -16.35 -5.62
CA ILE A 324 -5.04 -15.67 -6.43
C ILE A 324 -5.13 -14.17 -6.15
N ASP A 325 -3.99 -13.57 -5.79
CA ASP A 325 -3.83 -12.12 -5.62
C ASP A 325 -2.72 -11.66 -6.56
N TYR A 326 -3.10 -11.07 -7.68
CA TYR A 326 -2.20 -10.59 -8.73
C TYR A 326 -2.16 -9.08 -8.72
N VAL A 327 -0.98 -8.50 -8.60
CA VAL A 327 -0.71 -7.06 -8.63
C VAL A 327 0.26 -6.76 -9.76
N ASN A 328 -0.10 -5.83 -10.63
CA ASN A 328 0.78 -5.29 -11.66
C ASN A 328 0.93 -3.79 -11.43
N ASP A 329 2.14 -3.39 -11.04
CA ASP A 329 2.53 -2.01 -10.80
C ASP A 329 3.38 -1.49 -11.96
N LYS A 330 3.07 -0.30 -12.46
CA LYS A 330 3.86 0.44 -13.42
C LYS A 330 4.11 1.84 -12.92
N TYR A 331 5.37 2.25 -12.88
CA TYR A 331 5.79 3.60 -12.52
C TYR A 331 6.61 4.22 -13.63
N GLN A 332 6.35 5.50 -13.90
CA GLN A 332 7.15 6.32 -14.79
C GLN A 332 7.43 7.65 -14.10
N GLN A 333 8.65 8.14 -14.27
CA GLN A 333 9.02 9.49 -13.81
C GLN A 333 9.86 10.18 -14.88
N GLU A 334 9.44 11.40 -15.20
CA GLU A 334 10.01 12.28 -16.20
C GLU A 334 10.58 13.50 -15.49
N ILE A 335 11.90 13.58 -15.38
CA ILE A 335 12.60 14.68 -14.73
C ILE A 335 13.27 15.50 -15.81
N TYR A 336 12.77 16.71 -16.03
CA TYR A 336 13.21 17.58 -17.12
C TYR A 336 14.64 18.08 -16.91
N ALA A 337 15.32 18.30 -18.03
CA ALA A 337 16.62 18.96 -18.08
C ALA A 337 16.56 20.32 -17.37
N SER A 338 17.61 20.72 -16.68
CA SER A 338 17.68 21.87 -15.77
C SER A 338 17.16 21.63 -14.33
N THR A 339 16.66 20.44 -14.03
CA THR A 339 16.59 19.99 -12.62
C THR A 339 18.02 19.81 -12.11
N SER A 340 18.20 19.86 -10.77
CA SER A 340 19.53 19.75 -10.15
C SER A 340 20.43 18.70 -10.80
N PRO A 341 21.71 19.04 -11.08
CA PRO A 341 22.67 18.12 -11.68
C PRO A 341 22.94 16.85 -10.87
N GLY A 342 22.75 16.89 -9.54
CA GLY A 342 22.88 15.72 -8.67
C GLY A 342 21.74 14.72 -8.86
N ILE A 343 20.62 15.16 -9.43
CA ILE A 343 19.40 14.35 -9.61
C ILE A 343 19.23 13.90 -11.06
N ALA A 344 19.43 14.79 -12.01
CA ALA A 344 19.20 14.54 -13.43
C ALA A 344 20.43 14.92 -14.25
N GLY A 345 20.67 14.19 -15.33
CA GLY A 345 21.67 14.55 -16.32
C GLY A 345 21.30 15.81 -17.10
N GLU A 346 22.23 16.28 -17.93
CA GLU A 346 22.06 17.52 -18.72
C GLU A 346 20.79 17.54 -19.58
N ASN A 347 20.39 16.40 -20.13
CA ASN A 347 19.20 16.26 -20.98
C ASN A 347 17.96 15.72 -20.22
N GLY A 348 18.02 15.68 -18.88
CA GLY A 348 16.96 15.15 -18.02
C GLY A 348 17.20 13.72 -17.56
N ARG A 349 16.23 13.15 -16.85
CA ARG A 349 16.25 11.78 -16.34
C ARG A 349 14.92 11.10 -16.59
N TYR A 350 14.97 9.84 -17.00
CA TYR A 350 13.79 9.02 -17.18
C TYR A 350 13.91 7.75 -16.34
N ILE A 351 12.86 7.49 -15.55
CA ILE A 351 12.72 6.28 -14.74
C ILE A 351 11.49 5.53 -15.25
N TYR A 352 11.69 4.26 -15.58
CA TYR A 352 10.64 3.31 -15.90
C TYR A 352 10.77 2.09 -14.99
N TYR A 353 9.69 1.75 -14.33
CA TYR A 353 9.63 0.60 -13.43
C TYR A 353 8.34 -0.17 -13.64
N THR A 354 8.44 -1.48 -13.71
CA THR A 354 7.30 -2.40 -13.72
C THR A 354 7.55 -3.53 -12.75
N CYS A 355 6.53 -3.93 -12.01
CA CYS A 355 6.60 -5.04 -11.06
C CYS A 355 5.30 -5.82 -11.08
N GLN A 356 5.42 -7.13 -11.25
CA GLN A 356 4.31 -8.06 -11.17
C GLN A 356 4.52 -8.96 -9.97
N THR A 357 3.54 -9.00 -9.07
CA THR A 357 3.55 -9.90 -7.92
C THR A 357 2.30 -10.75 -7.93
N THR A 358 2.48 -12.06 -7.84
CA THR A 358 1.41 -13.04 -7.76
C THR A 358 1.53 -13.82 -6.47
N LEU A 359 0.48 -13.86 -5.67
CA LEU A 359 0.33 -14.76 -4.54
C LEU A 359 -0.75 -15.79 -4.87
N LEU A 360 -0.37 -17.06 -4.87
CA LEU A 360 -1.28 -18.19 -4.94
C LEU A 360 -1.37 -18.82 -3.56
N TYR A 361 -2.58 -19.07 -3.11
CA TYR A 361 -2.84 -19.75 -1.83
C TYR A 361 -3.88 -20.85 -2.04
N GLY A 362 -3.68 -21.96 -1.37
CA GLY A 362 -4.66 -23.04 -1.29
C GLY A 362 -4.61 -23.72 0.06
N ASP A 363 -5.77 -24.14 0.57
CA ASP A 363 -5.88 -24.98 1.75
C ASP A 363 -6.98 -26.04 1.64
N LEU A 364 -6.79 -27.09 2.40
CA LEU A 364 -7.78 -28.15 2.64
C LEU A 364 -7.89 -28.40 4.14
N MET A 365 -9.11 -28.43 4.66
CA MET A 365 -9.39 -28.61 6.08
C MET A 365 -10.54 -29.59 6.32
N ALA A 366 -10.39 -30.42 7.35
CA ALA A 366 -11.49 -31.12 7.98
C ALA A 366 -11.84 -30.44 9.31
N LYS A 367 -13.09 -30.02 9.46
CA LYS A 367 -13.61 -29.32 10.62
C LYS A 367 -14.58 -30.24 11.38
N LEU A 368 -14.38 -30.38 12.68
CA LEU A 368 -15.21 -31.16 13.56
C LEU A 368 -15.89 -30.24 14.57
N ASN A 369 -17.21 -30.31 14.64
CA ASN A 369 -18.02 -29.59 15.63
C ASN A 369 -18.98 -30.57 16.25
N LYS A 370 -18.79 -30.91 17.51
CA LYS A 370 -19.62 -31.86 18.22
C LYS A 370 -19.83 -31.45 19.66
N SER A 371 -21.06 -31.54 20.12
CA SER A 371 -21.42 -31.33 21.51
C SER A 371 -22.04 -32.61 22.05
N TRP A 372 -21.74 -32.95 23.32
CA TRP A 372 -22.31 -34.05 24.05
C TRP A 372 -22.33 -33.71 25.53
N ASP A 373 -23.49 -33.87 26.16
CA ASP A 373 -23.73 -33.52 27.57
C ASP A 373 -23.14 -32.13 27.91
N ASP A 374 -22.24 -32.08 28.88
CA ASP A 374 -21.56 -30.86 29.33
C ASP A 374 -20.36 -30.45 28.47
N PHE A 375 -19.98 -31.21 27.43
CA PHE A 375 -18.78 -30.98 26.63
C PHE A 375 -19.09 -30.50 25.22
N SER A 376 -18.23 -29.63 24.70
CA SER A 376 -18.22 -29.22 23.29
C SER A 376 -16.81 -29.35 22.71
N LEU A 377 -16.68 -29.87 21.50
CA LEU A 377 -15.43 -29.98 20.75
C LEU A 377 -15.55 -29.23 19.42
N ASN A 378 -14.72 -28.21 19.25
CA ASN A 378 -14.46 -27.57 17.98
C ASN A 378 -13.03 -27.89 17.56
N ALA A 379 -12.82 -28.66 16.49
CA ALA A 379 -11.50 -29.01 16.04
C ALA A 379 -11.36 -28.86 14.53
N ALA A 380 -10.15 -28.61 14.05
CA ALA A 380 -9.83 -28.63 12.64
C ALA A 380 -8.42 -29.17 12.43
N ILE A 381 -8.25 -29.93 11.35
CA ILE A 381 -6.96 -30.39 10.83
C ILE A 381 -6.87 -29.99 9.36
N GLY A 382 -5.70 -29.53 8.92
CA GLY A 382 -5.58 -29.08 7.54
C GLY A 382 -4.15 -28.92 7.05
N THR A 383 -4.06 -28.66 5.77
CA THR A 383 -2.82 -28.33 5.07
C THR A 383 -3.01 -27.09 4.21
N SER A 384 -1.96 -26.32 4.03
CA SER A 384 -1.98 -25.16 3.12
C SER A 384 -0.70 -25.00 2.35
N ILE A 385 -0.80 -24.37 1.20
CA ILE A 385 0.33 -23.96 0.35
C ILE A 385 0.18 -22.49 0.00
N THR A 386 1.28 -21.74 0.10
CA THR A 386 1.40 -20.36 -0.38
C THR A 386 2.57 -20.29 -1.34
N ASP A 387 2.36 -19.74 -2.52
CA ASP A 387 3.40 -19.51 -3.54
C ASP A 387 3.35 -18.05 -3.94
N THR A 388 4.42 -17.30 -3.70
CA THR A 388 4.56 -15.89 -4.06
C THR A 388 5.66 -15.77 -5.10
N ARG A 389 5.35 -15.10 -6.21
CA ARG A 389 6.29 -14.81 -7.30
C ARG A 389 6.31 -13.34 -7.59
N THR A 390 7.50 -12.81 -7.82
CA THR A 390 7.70 -11.39 -8.16
C THR A 390 8.67 -11.29 -9.32
N SER A 391 8.26 -10.60 -10.38
CA SER A 391 9.11 -10.19 -11.50
C SER A 391 9.09 -8.68 -11.60
N ALA A 392 10.26 -8.05 -11.65
CA ALA A 392 10.41 -6.60 -11.71
C ALA A 392 11.49 -6.19 -12.70
N LEU A 393 11.26 -5.08 -13.39
CA LEU A 393 12.23 -4.43 -14.26
C LEU A 393 12.28 -2.94 -13.95
N ARG A 394 13.46 -2.42 -13.64
CA ARG A 394 13.74 -1.00 -13.47
C ARG A 394 14.77 -0.55 -14.48
N LEU A 395 14.45 0.52 -15.19
CA LEU A 395 15.34 1.26 -16.06
C LEU A 395 15.40 2.70 -15.57
N ASP A 396 16.60 3.21 -15.32
CA ASP A 396 16.80 4.55 -14.77
C ASP A 396 18.03 5.16 -15.43
N SER A 397 17.87 6.25 -16.15
CA SER A 397 19.00 6.93 -16.77
C SER A 397 19.93 7.60 -15.74
N LYS A 398 19.46 7.80 -14.49
CA LYS A 398 20.20 8.52 -13.44
C LYS A 398 20.75 9.86 -13.92
N THR A 399 22.00 10.15 -13.61
CA THR A 399 22.71 11.33 -14.10
C THR A 399 23.38 11.11 -15.44
N ALA A 400 23.34 9.91 -16.03
CA ALA A 400 23.68 9.70 -17.43
C ALA A 400 22.71 10.50 -18.29
N SER A 401 23.25 11.33 -19.16
CA SER A 401 22.41 12.18 -20.01
C SER A 401 21.56 11.33 -20.94
N LEU A 402 20.29 11.67 -21.09
CA LEU A 402 19.50 11.20 -22.23
C LEU A 402 20.17 11.64 -23.53
N TYR A 403 19.98 10.92 -24.63
CA TYR A 403 20.54 11.35 -25.93
C TYR A 403 19.95 12.68 -26.41
N TYR A 404 18.62 12.85 -26.24
CA TYR A 404 17.90 14.07 -26.60
C TYR A 404 17.21 14.66 -25.36
N PRO A 405 17.26 15.99 -25.13
CA PRO A 405 16.70 16.62 -23.96
C PRO A 405 15.18 16.46 -23.91
N ASN A 406 14.68 16.09 -22.72
CA ASN A 406 13.26 16.00 -22.41
C ASN A 406 12.46 15.03 -23.30
N VAL A 407 13.12 14.03 -23.91
CA VAL A 407 12.46 12.93 -24.63
C VAL A 407 12.46 11.68 -23.73
N PHE A 408 11.33 11.41 -23.09
CA PHE A 408 11.21 10.39 -22.06
C PHE A 408 10.74 9.04 -22.63
N THR A 409 11.68 8.36 -23.28
CA THR A 409 11.49 7.01 -23.83
C THR A 409 12.67 6.12 -23.46
N ILE A 410 12.45 4.82 -23.36
CA ILE A 410 13.52 3.85 -23.07
C ILE A 410 14.64 3.93 -24.11
N ALA A 411 14.27 4.09 -25.37
CA ALA A 411 15.24 4.20 -26.47
C ALA A 411 16.15 5.44 -26.39
N ASN A 412 15.74 6.47 -25.64
CA ASN A 412 16.52 7.70 -25.44
C ASN A 412 17.47 7.63 -24.24
N ILE A 413 17.47 6.55 -23.48
CA ILE A 413 18.39 6.36 -22.36
C ILE A 413 19.78 6.04 -22.90
N ASN A 414 20.79 6.84 -22.51
CA ASN A 414 22.17 6.52 -22.80
C ASN A 414 22.65 5.40 -21.85
N MET A 415 22.77 4.20 -22.40
CA MET A 415 23.14 3.00 -21.63
C MET A 415 24.65 2.85 -21.41
N SER A 416 25.47 3.81 -21.83
CA SER A 416 26.91 3.63 -21.95
C SER A 416 27.73 3.82 -20.66
N SER A 417 27.21 4.44 -19.59
CA SER A 417 28.08 4.70 -18.43
C SER A 417 27.46 4.64 -17.04
N SER A 418 26.30 5.24 -16.79
CA SER A 418 25.75 5.34 -15.45
C SER A 418 24.25 5.02 -15.36
N ALA A 419 23.67 4.58 -16.47
CA ALA A 419 22.31 4.07 -16.46
C ALA A 419 22.22 2.81 -15.56
N TYR A 420 21.11 2.71 -14.85
CA TYR A 420 20.85 1.61 -13.94
C TYR A 420 19.76 0.71 -14.52
N ILE A 421 20.08 -0.56 -14.63
CA ILE A 421 19.13 -1.60 -15.00
C ILE A 421 19.10 -2.60 -13.87
N GLU A 422 17.93 -2.84 -13.35
CA GLU A 422 17.69 -3.91 -12.37
C GLU A 422 16.57 -4.79 -12.88
N GLU A 423 16.85 -6.05 -13.02
CA GLU A 423 15.88 -7.08 -13.37
C GLU A 423 15.86 -8.14 -12.26
N SER A 424 14.67 -8.47 -11.82
CA SER A 424 14.41 -9.59 -10.93
C SER A 424 13.35 -10.45 -11.58
N ASP A 425 13.76 -11.54 -12.17
CA ASP A 425 12.85 -12.46 -12.84
C ASP A 425 12.53 -13.66 -11.92
N ASP A 426 11.20 -13.93 -11.77
CA ASP A 426 10.63 -15.03 -11.00
C ASP A 426 11.24 -15.25 -9.60
N ALA A 427 11.42 -14.17 -8.83
CA ALA A 427 11.78 -14.28 -7.42
C ALA A 427 10.66 -15.02 -6.68
N ARG A 428 10.86 -16.32 -6.41
CA ARG A 428 9.84 -17.23 -5.92
C ARG A 428 10.05 -17.60 -4.45
N ARG A 429 8.98 -17.52 -3.69
CA ARG A 429 8.90 -18.00 -2.30
C ARG A 429 7.71 -18.92 -2.14
N GLN A 430 7.95 -20.16 -1.70
CA GLN A 430 6.90 -21.12 -1.40
C GLN A 430 6.93 -21.51 0.08
N MET A 431 5.74 -21.65 0.67
CA MET A 431 5.55 -22.16 2.01
C MET A 431 4.45 -23.21 2.01
N GLN A 432 4.74 -24.38 2.62
CA GLN A 432 3.79 -25.46 2.86
C GLN A 432 3.58 -25.60 4.34
N SER A 433 2.38 -25.98 4.75
CA SER A 433 2.03 -26.06 6.17
C SER A 433 1.09 -27.21 6.44
N PHE A 434 1.27 -27.81 7.61
CA PHE A 434 0.29 -28.72 8.22
C PHE A 434 -0.09 -28.19 9.58
N PHE A 435 -1.40 -28.17 9.91
CA PHE A 435 -1.89 -27.59 11.15
C PHE A 435 -3.05 -28.38 11.72
N ALA A 436 -3.14 -28.36 13.05
CA ALA A 436 -4.26 -28.89 13.81
C ALA A 436 -4.62 -27.92 14.92
N MET A 437 -5.90 -27.76 15.19
CA MET A 437 -6.42 -26.95 16.28
C MET A 437 -7.60 -27.67 16.92
N ALA A 438 -7.74 -27.54 18.23
CA ALA A 438 -8.87 -28.06 18.98
C ALA A 438 -9.21 -27.13 20.14
N GLN A 439 -10.48 -26.88 20.34
CA GLN A 439 -11.05 -26.23 21.53
C GLN A 439 -12.02 -27.20 22.19
N LEU A 440 -11.72 -27.58 23.43
CA LEU A 440 -12.59 -28.37 24.27
C LEU A 440 -13.26 -27.44 25.28
N GLY A 441 -14.59 -27.36 25.22
CA GLY A 441 -15.40 -26.62 26.17
C GLY A 441 -16.05 -27.56 27.20
N TYR A 442 -16.11 -27.12 28.46
CA TYR A 442 -16.82 -27.79 29.53
C TYR A 442 -17.80 -26.82 30.19
N LYS A 443 -19.09 -27.20 30.23
CA LYS A 443 -20.20 -26.41 30.79
C LYS A 443 -20.25 -24.96 30.31
N GLU A 444 -19.87 -24.73 29.07
CA GLU A 444 -19.80 -23.38 28.45
C GLU A 444 -19.00 -22.33 29.26
N SER A 445 -18.26 -22.77 30.27
CA SER A 445 -17.53 -21.91 31.21
C SER A 445 -16.02 -22.11 31.17
N LEU A 446 -15.54 -23.32 30.91
CA LEU A 446 -14.11 -23.65 30.85
C LEU A 446 -13.75 -24.09 29.42
N TYR A 447 -12.72 -23.49 28.83
CA TYR A 447 -12.27 -23.82 27.51
C TYR A 447 -10.76 -24.09 27.50
N LEU A 448 -10.39 -25.21 26.88
CA LEU A 448 -9.00 -25.58 26.60
C LEU A 448 -8.77 -25.48 25.11
N ASP A 449 -7.87 -24.59 24.72
CA ASP A 449 -7.43 -24.40 23.34
C ASP A 449 -6.07 -25.02 23.13
N VAL A 450 -5.94 -25.90 22.12
CA VAL A 450 -4.67 -26.51 21.69
C VAL A 450 -4.49 -26.31 20.23
N THR A 451 -3.33 -25.77 19.84
CA THR A 451 -2.97 -25.63 18.43
C THR A 451 -1.56 -26.14 18.17
N ALA A 452 -1.36 -26.73 17.01
CA ALA A 452 -0.07 -27.19 16.54
C ALA A 452 0.02 -26.90 15.04
N ARG A 453 1.15 -26.32 14.61
CA ARG A 453 1.41 -26.02 13.20
C ARG A 453 2.88 -26.29 12.89
N ASN A 454 3.14 -26.84 11.71
CA ASN A 454 4.48 -26.93 11.16
C ASN A 454 4.53 -26.32 9.77
N ASP A 455 5.46 -25.39 9.55
CA ASP A 455 5.69 -24.69 8.28
C ASP A 455 7.02 -25.12 7.67
N TRP A 456 7.03 -25.38 6.37
CA TRP A 456 8.23 -25.60 5.55
C TRP A 456 8.36 -24.46 4.54
N SER A 457 9.51 -23.76 4.54
CA SER A 457 9.75 -22.62 3.65
C SER A 457 10.87 -22.89 2.65
N SER A 458 10.65 -22.54 1.39
CA SER A 458 11.68 -22.62 0.34
C SER A 458 12.89 -21.69 0.63
N THR A 459 12.71 -20.62 1.41
CA THR A 459 13.78 -19.70 1.77
C THR A 459 14.89 -20.32 2.62
N LEU A 460 14.63 -21.51 3.19
CA LEU A 460 15.61 -22.27 3.97
C LEU A 460 16.37 -23.31 3.15
N ALA A 461 16.08 -23.45 1.85
CA ALA A 461 16.65 -24.48 1.01
C ALA A 461 18.19 -24.43 0.90
N PHE A 462 18.76 -23.22 1.02
CA PHE A 462 20.20 -22.95 0.89
C PHE A 462 20.86 -22.58 2.22
N THR A 463 20.20 -22.84 3.35
CA THR A 463 20.78 -22.61 4.68
C THR A 463 21.41 -23.89 5.23
N GLU A 464 22.39 -23.76 6.11
CA GLU A 464 23.03 -24.90 6.80
C GLU A 464 22.10 -25.60 7.82
N ARG A 465 20.88 -25.13 7.98
CA ARG A 465 19.91 -25.72 8.91
C ARG A 465 19.51 -27.15 8.48
N LYS A 466 19.67 -28.09 9.40
CA LYS A 466 19.27 -29.50 9.20
C LYS A 466 17.76 -29.67 9.04
N SER A 467 16.95 -28.80 9.68
CA SER A 467 15.48 -28.84 9.58
C SER A 467 14.99 -27.62 8.80
N ARG A 468 14.21 -27.84 7.75
CA ARG A 468 13.52 -26.81 6.96
C ARG A 468 12.15 -26.44 7.51
N GLY A 469 11.73 -27.08 8.61
CA GLY A 469 10.44 -26.91 9.26
C GLY A 469 10.52 -26.08 10.54
N PHE A 470 9.46 -25.33 10.79
CA PHE A 470 9.25 -24.60 12.04
C PHE A 470 7.96 -25.09 12.69
N PHE A 471 8.06 -25.57 13.92
CA PHE A 471 6.91 -26.03 14.68
C PHE A 471 6.43 -24.97 15.67
N TYR A 472 5.13 -24.69 15.66
CA TYR A 472 4.46 -23.69 16.51
C TYR A 472 3.36 -24.34 17.35
N PRO A 473 3.65 -24.82 18.57
CA PRO A 473 2.63 -25.27 19.50
C PRO A 473 2.05 -24.09 20.29
N SER A 474 0.77 -24.15 20.62
CA SER A 474 0.14 -23.23 21.57
C SER A 474 -0.91 -23.96 22.40
N VAL A 475 -0.97 -23.64 23.68
CA VAL A 475 -1.99 -24.13 24.63
C VAL A 475 -2.55 -22.92 25.38
N GLY A 476 -3.85 -22.79 25.42
CA GLY A 476 -4.58 -21.75 26.14
C GLY A 476 -5.66 -22.33 27.02
N LEU A 477 -5.87 -21.72 28.17
CA LEU A 477 -6.98 -22.04 29.07
C LEU A 477 -7.78 -20.77 29.35
N SER A 478 -9.09 -20.83 29.13
CA SER A 478 -10.00 -19.71 29.38
C SER A 478 -11.12 -20.15 30.32
N TRP A 479 -11.35 -19.36 31.36
CA TRP A 479 -12.43 -19.60 32.30
C TRP A 479 -13.35 -18.38 32.37
N LEU A 480 -14.61 -18.60 32.06
CA LEU A 480 -15.69 -17.61 32.18
C LEU A 480 -16.35 -17.76 33.54
N SER A 481 -15.84 -17.04 34.56
CA SER A 481 -16.26 -17.18 35.94
C SER A 481 -17.57 -16.45 36.33
N LEU A 482 -18.06 -15.56 35.44
CA LEU A 482 -19.23 -14.72 35.67
C LEU A 482 -20.22 -14.82 34.50
N ILE A 483 -20.98 -15.92 34.44
CA ILE A 483 -22.21 -15.96 33.65
C ILE A 483 -23.35 -15.67 34.63
N HIS A 484 -23.42 -14.42 35.09
CA HIS A 484 -24.58 -13.91 35.77
C HIS A 484 -24.95 -12.55 35.21
N ILE A 485 -25.85 -12.63 34.30
CA ILE A 485 -26.81 -11.53 34.12
C ILE A 485 -28.19 -12.12 34.02
#